data_ac102ce269f6cdf9924a579fb042e485
#
_entry.id   ac102ce269f6cdf9924a579fb042e485
#
_cell.length_a   1.000
_cell.length_b   1.000
_cell.length_c   1.000
_cell.angle_alpha   90.00
_cell.angle_beta   90.00
_cell.angle_gamma   90.00
#
_symmetry.space_group_name_H-M   'P 1'
#
loop_
_entity.id
_entity.type
_entity.pdbx_description
1 polymer ?
#
loop_
_entity_poly.entity_id
_entity_poly.type
_entity_poly.pdbx_seq_one_letter_code
_entity_poly.pdbx_strand_id
1 'polypeptide(L)'
;MLSDHNNKNEFAKEFKIRYISEMEEDMKFDVVVGNPPYQGNNDKGTVQPKSHNLWSKFVSQSIDLIDNNGYVALVTPDSWMSPNSKVLKSFKENSLTWVNTDVSNHFNVGSSFTAWILQKNQNTKKVSIDGLIVDLNTLNYLPRNFSNTYPIHHKVINSDNPKLPINNDTSCHSDYKQGKLSDNENEIFKYKTWHTNSQIKFSKIKSKDFDKHKIIWTLSGYFRPFYDPGTFGTTEVCQYMIVENQKHADQILSYFNSKLYNFIVTTGKWSGFLNGKIIKALPKLEDKMWTDVNLYEYFNLTPEEIKYIESNVK
;
A
#
# COMPACT_ATOMS: atom_id res chain seq x y z
N MET A 1 -27.98 12.39 20.95
CA MET A 1 -27.54 13.74 20.53
C MET A 1 -26.02 13.74 20.44
N LEU A 2 -25.47 13.51 19.26
CA LEU A 2 -24.03 13.60 18.99
C LEU A 2 -23.88 14.60 17.84
N SER A 3 -23.95 15.88 18.13
CA SER A 3 -23.93 16.96 17.13
C SER A 3 -22.72 17.87 17.22
N ASP A 4 -21.60 17.43 17.78
CA ASP A 4 -20.43 18.28 17.78
C ASP A 4 -19.18 17.53 17.29
N HIS A 5 -18.98 17.60 15.96
CA HIS A 5 -17.82 17.00 15.29
C HIS A 5 -16.50 17.71 15.56
N ASN A 6 -16.50 18.80 16.30
CA ASN A 6 -15.31 19.64 16.50
C ASN A 6 -14.40 19.20 17.65
N ASN A 7 -14.76 18.19 18.44
CA ASN A 7 -13.99 17.80 19.61
C ASN A 7 -13.64 16.30 19.69
N LYS A 8 -13.23 15.72 18.58
CA LYS A 8 -12.84 14.28 18.50
C LYS A 8 -11.71 13.91 19.46
N ASN A 9 -10.82 14.84 19.79
CA ASN A 9 -9.71 14.60 20.74
C ASN A 9 -10.18 14.65 22.20
N GLU A 10 -11.12 15.54 22.53
CA GLU A 10 -11.74 15.55 23.86
C GLU A 10 -12.62 14.34 24.06
N PHE A 11 -13.42 13.97 23.08
CA PHE A 11 -14.23 12.75 23.15
C PHE A 11 -13.35 11.49 23.34
N ALA A 12 -12.25 11.36 22.61
CA ALA A 12 -11.33 10.25 22.81
C ALA A 12 -10.61 10.30 24.17
N LYS A 13 -10.27 11.49 24.68
CA LYS A 13 -9.74 11.70 26.03
C LYS A 13 -10.84 11.45 27.09
N GLU A 14 -12.04 11.95 26.88
CA GLU A 14 -13.16 11.81 27.80
C GLU A 14 -13.69 10.37 27.84
N PHE A 15 -13.74 9.68 26.70
CA PHE A 15 -14.01 8.25 26.65
C PHE A 15 -12.95 7.45 27.41
N LYS A 16 -11.66 7.74 27.19
CA LYS A 16 -10.58 7.11 27.94
C LYS A 16 -10.61 7.47 29.43
N ILE A 17 -10.94 8.71 29.78
CA ILE A 17 -10.94 9.18 31.16
C ILE A 17 -12.20 8.73 31.90
N ARG A 18 -13.39 8.84 31.32
CA ARG A 18 -14.65 8.51 32.01
C ARG A 18 -14.96 7.02 32.08
N TYR A 19 -14.63 6.25 31.06
CA TYR A 19 -15.05 4.85 31.00
C TYR A 19 -13.94 3.87 31.39
N ILE A 20 -12.69 4.20 31.09
CA ILE A 20 -11.56 3.31 31.45
C ILE A 20 -11.09 3.56 32.89
N SER A 21 -11.18 4.79 33.40
CA SER A 21 -10.84 5.09 34.81
C SER A 21 -11.90 4.65 35.83
N GLU A 22 -13.13 4.44 35.36
CA GLU A 22 -14.24 3.90 36.17
C GLU A 22 -14.38 2.38 36.03
N MET A 23 -13.63 1.76 35.11
CA MET A 23 -13.56 0.32 34.98
C MET A 23 -12.59 -0.26 36.02
N GLU A 24 -12.98 -1.33 36.66
CA GLU A 24 -12.04 -2.16 37.44
C GLU A 24 -10.85 -2.54 36.53
N GLU A 25 -9.62 -2.53 37.05
CA GLU A 25 -8.39 -2.76 36.26
C GLU A 25 -8.43 -4.06 35.44
N ASP A 26 -9.24 -5.03 35.85
CA ASP A 26 -9.37 -6.35 35.20
C ASP A 26 -10.61 -6.51 34.32
N MET A 27 -11.43 -5.46 34.14
CA MET A 27 -12.65 -5.58 33.34
C MET A 27 -12.32 -5.82 31.87
N LYS A 28 -12.87 -6.90 31.30
CA LYS A 28 -12.77 -7.27 29.89
C LYS A 28 -14.18 -7.36 29.29
N PHE A 29 -14.24 -7.27 27.95
CA PHE A 29 -15.47 -7.34 27.18
C PHE A 29 -15.52 -8.62 26.35
N ASP A 30 -16.68 -9.17 26.16
CA ASP A 30 -16.89 -10.28 25.22
C ASP A 30 -16.75 -9.80 23.79
N VAL A 31 -17.19 -8.55 23.51
CA VAL A 31 -17.22 -7.97 22.17
C VAL A 31 -16.91 -6.47 22.19
N VAL A 32 -16.04 -6.02 21.28
CA VAL A 32 -15.82 -4.61 20.95
C VAL A 32 -16.22 -4.38 19.51
N VAL A 33 -17.18 -3.46 19.27
CA VAL A 33 -17.67 -3.11 17.93
C VAL A 33 -17.55 -1.61 17.71
N GLY A 34 -17.11 -1.19 16.52
CA GLY A 34 -17.08 0.25 16.23
C GLY A 34 -16.48 0.64 14.88
N ASN A 35 -16.48 1.95 14.68
CA ASN A 35 -15.81 2.62 13.59
C ASN A 35 -14.93 3.72 14.22
N PRO A 36 -13.66 3.40 14.57
CA PRO A 36 -12.80 4.30 15.32
C PRO A 36 -12.38 5.52 14.48
N PRO A 37 -12.04 6.65 15.09
CA PRO A 37 -11.48 7.79 14.36
C PRO A 37 -10.16 7.42 13.69
N TYR A 38 -10.02 7.78 12.41
CA TYR A 38 -8.87 7.36 11.59
C TYR A 38 -7.63 8.24 11.77
N GLN A 39 -7.84 9.52 12.04
CA GLN A 39 -6.78 10.52 12.17
C GLN A 39 -6.96 11.32 13.45
N GLY A 40 -5.86 11.67 14.10
CA GLY A 40 -5.86 12.64 15.20
C GLY A 40 -5.60 14.05 14.67
N ASN A 41 -6.28 15.02 15.25
CA ASN A 41 -6.00 16.44 15.03
C ASN A 41 -5.07 16.96 16.15
N ASN A 42 -4.28 18.01 15.86
CA ASN A 42 -3.59 18.76 16.93
C ASN A 42 -4.58 19.73 17.62
N ASP A 43 -4.12 20.35 18.72
CA ASP A 43 -4.91 21.34 19.48
C ASP A 43 -5.34 22.56 18.63
N LYS A 44 -4.78 22.73 17.42
CA LYS A 44 -5.14 23.76 16.43
C LYS A 44 -6.09 23.28 15.34
N GLY A 45 -6.66 22.08 15.48
CA GLY A 45 -7.58 21.49 14.50
C GLY A 45 -6.97 21.07 13.16
N THR A 46 -5.63 21.19 13.00
CA THR A 46 -4.95 20.76 11.78
C THR A 46 -4.46 19.32 11.91
N VAL A 47 -4.58 18.54 10.83
CA VAL A 47 -4.10 17.16 10.78
C VAL A 47 -2.58 17.12 10.94
N GLN A 48 -2.09 16.42 11.96
CA GLN A 48 -0.64 16.24 12.12
C GLN A 48 -0.10 15.17 11.15
N PRO A 49 1.03 15.40 10.47
CA PRO A 49 1.64 14.40 9.59
C PRO A 49 1.97 13.06 10.27
N LYS A 50 2.16 13.05 11.59
CA LYS A 50 2.46 11.84 12.39
C LYS A 50 1.22 11.21 13.02
N SER A 51 0.03 11.80 12.90
CA SER A 51 -1.21 11.33 13.53
C SER A 51 -2.06 10.44 12.63
N HIS A 52 -1.56 10.11 11.42
CA HIS A 52 -2.29 9.35 10.39
C HIS A 52 -2.70 7.92 10.78
N ASN A 53 -2.31 7.43 11.96
CA ASN A 53 -2.54 6.05 12.37
C ASN A 53 -3.26 5.96 13.73
N LEU A 54 -4.18 6.87 14.03
CA LEU A 54 -4.94 6.78 15.29
C LEU A 54 -5.76 5.50 15.36
N TRP A 55 -6.38 5.12 14.25
CA TRP A 55 -7.16 3.88 14.14
C TRP A 55 -6.36 2.62 14.52
N SER A 56 -5.06 2.55 14.20
CA SER A 56 -4.24 1.37 14.55
C SER A 56 -4.02 1.23 16.06
N LYS A 57 -4.04 2.34 16.80
CA LYS A 57 -4.01 2.34 18.27
C LYS A 57 -5.33 1.82 18.84
N PHE A 58 -6.45 2.22 18.22
CA PHE A 58 -7.77 1.67 18.59
C PHE A 58 -7.84 0.17 18.35
N VAL A 59 -7.29 -0.34 17.25
CA VAL A 59 -7.21 -1.78 16.99
C VAL A 59 -6.47 -2.48 18.14
N SER A 60 -5.27 -2.02 18.48
CA SER A 60 -4.48 -2.62 19.58
C SER A 60 -5.24 -2.57 20.91
N GLN A 61 -5.79 -1.40 21.27
CA GLN A 61 -6.56 -1.25 22.51
C GLN A 61 -7.81 -2.13 22.53
N SER A 62 -8.51 -2.26 21.40
CA SER A 62 -9.70 -3.13 21.31
C SER A 62 -9.34 -4.58 21.57
N ILE A 63 -8.20 -5.07 21.05
CA ILE A 63 -7.71 -6.42 21.32
C ILE A 63 -7.30 -6.59 22.80
N ASP A 64 -6.74 -5.55 23.41
CA ASP A 64 -6.38 -5.58 24.83
C ASP A 64 -7.61 -5.58 25.74
N LEU A 65 -8.69 -4.91 25.35
CA LEU A 65 -9.92 -4.77 26.13
C LEU A 65 -10.84 -6.00 26.10
N ILE A 66 -10.73 -6.86 25.09
CA ILE A 66 -11.55 -8.08 25.04
C ILE A 66 -10.97 -9.21 25.89
N ASP A 67 -11.85 -10.04 26.39
CA ASP A 67 -11.47 -11.26 27.12
C ASP A 67 -10.86 -12.32 26.18
N ASN A 68 -10.30 -13.37 26.73
CA ASN A 68 -9.89 -14.55 25.99
C ASN A 68 -11.11 -15.13 25.25
N ASN A 69 -10.95 -15.39 23.95
CA ASN A 69 -12.03 -15.78 23.03
C ASN A 69 -13.06 -14.68 22.70
N GLY A 70 -12.91 -13.46 23.22
CA GLY A 70 -13.73 -12.30 22.85
C GLY A 70 -13.49 -11.86 21.41
N TYR A 71 -14.39 -11.03 20.91
CA TYR A 71 -14.40 -10.57 19.52
C TYR A 71 -14.17 -9.08 19.39
N VAL A 72 -13.45 -8.71 18.34
CA VAL A 72 -13.36 -7.30 17.87
C VAL A 72 -13.94 -7.24 16.46
N ALA A 73 -14.88 -6.33 16.22
CA ALA A 73 -15.47 -6.07 14.91
C ALA A 73 -15.38 -4.57 14.59
N LEU A 74 -14.49 -4.20 13.69
CA LEU A 74 -14.25 -2.78 13.36
C LEU A 74 -14.31 -2.53 11.86
N VAL A 75 -14.63 -1.26 11.52
CA VAL A 75 -14.40 -0.70 10.18
C VAL A 75 -13.17 0.20 10.26
N THR A 76 -12.15 -0.08 9.46
CA THR A 76 -10.89 0.66 9.48
C THR A 76 -10.38 0.95 8.07
N PRO A 77 -9.45 1.92 7.90
CA PRO A 77 -8.75 2.07 6.63
C PRO A 77 -8.08 0.76 6.17
N ASP A 78 -8.07 0.52 4.87
CA ASP A 78 -7.53 -0.70 4.25
C ASP A 78 -5.98 -0.80 4.25
N SER A 79 -5.28 0.24 4.69
CA SER A 79 -3.82 0.29 4.70
C SER A 79 -3.14 -0.80 5.55
N TRP A 80 -3.87 -1.47 6.45
CA TRP A 80 -3.37 -2.64 7.18
C TRP A 80 -3.16 -3.85 6.27
N MET A 81 -3.81 -3.91 5.12
CA MET A 81 -3.68 -4.98 4.13
C MET A 81 -2.31 -4.95 3.42
N SER A 82 -1.56 -3.86 3.56
CA SER A 82 -0.27 -3.67 2.90
C SER A 82 0.84 -4.57 3.47
N PRO A 83 1.89 -4.87 2.68
CA PRO A 83 3.03 -5.67 3.13
C PRO A 83 3.71 -5.10 4.38
N ASN A 84 4.03 -5.96 5.35
CA ASN A 84 4.68 -5.61 6.62
C ASN A 84 3.88 -4.64 7.52
N SER A 85 2.57 -4.59 7.37
CA SER A 85 1.70 -3.87 8.29
C SER A 85 1.77 -4.49 9.70
N LYS A 86 1.94 -3.64 10.73
CA LYS A 86 1.90 -4.08 12.12
C LYS A 86 0.53 -4.65 12.51
N VAL A 87 -0.55 -4.07 11.95
CA VAL A 87 -1.91 -4.55 12.21
C VAL A 87 -2.12 -5.92 11.57
N LEU A 88 -1.66 -6.15 10.32
CA LEU A 88 -1.72 -7.47 9.70
C LEU A 88 -0.93 -8.52 10.50
N LYS A 89 0.22 -8.13 11.07
CA LYS A 89 0.98 -9.02 11.96
C LYS A 89 0.16 -9.36 13.21
N SER A 90 -0.43 -8.37 13.86
CA SER A 90 -1.29 -8.60 15.04
C SER A 90 -2.50 -9.48 14.71
N PHE A 91 -3.08 -9.34 13.51
CA PHE A 91 -4.17 -10.22 13.05
C PHE A 91 -3.74 -11.67 12.83
N LYS A 92 -2.48 -11.90 12.45
CA LYS A 92 -1.90 -13.26 12.37
C LYS A 92 -1.60 -13.88 13.72
N GLU A 93 -1.29 -13.08 14.72
CA GLU A 93 -1.05 -13.49 16.10
C GLU A 93 -2.35 -13.84 16.84
N ASN A 94 -3.45 -13.20 16.42
CA ASN A 94 -4.81 -13.50 16.83
C ASN A 94 -5.55 -14.21 15.66
N SER A 95 -6.82 -14.51 15.81
CA SER A 95 -7.58 -15.15 14.74
C SER A 95 -8.48 -14.13 14.04
N LEU A 96 -7.98 -13.53 12.95
CA LEU A 96 -8.85 -12.83 12.01
C LEU A 96 -9.77 -13.87 11.36
N THR A 97 -11.08 -13.74 11.55
CA THR A 97 -12.07 -14.74 11.12
C THR A 97 -12.80 -14.34 9.84
N TRP A 98 -13.01 -13.02 9.66
CA TRP A 98 -13.77 -12.51 8.54
C TRP A 98 -13.29 -11.12 8.13
N VAL A 99 -13.28 -10.85 6.82
CA VAL A 99 -12.95 -9.55 6.21
C VAL A 99 -13.87 -9.29 5.03
N ASN A 100 -14.36 -8.04 4.93
CA ASN A 100 -14.99 -7.50 3.73
C ASN A 100 -14.15 -6.31 3.22
N THR A 101 -13.60 -6.43 2.01
CA THR A 101 -12.78 -5.39 1.38
C THR A 101 -13.59 -4.41 0.55
N ASP A 102 -14.89 -4.69 0.30
CA ASP A 102 -15.78 -3.87 -0.53
C ASP A 102 -16.65 -2.90 0.28
N VAL A 103 -16.47 -2.85 1.59
CA VAL A 103 -17.27 -2.02 2.48
C VAL A 103 -17.21 -0.52 2.12
N SER A 104 -16.15 -0.08 1.47
CA SER A 104 -16.00 1.29 0.97
C SER A 104 -17.11 1.72 0.02
N ASN A 105 -17.73 0.79 -0.69
CA ASN A 105 -18.83 1.06 -1.62
C ASN A 105 -20.09 1.56 -0.91
N HIS A 106 -20.19 1.34 0.40
CA HIS A 106 -21.31 1.85 1.24
C HIS A 106 -21.03 3.26 1.79
N PHE A 107 -19.87 3.83 1.58
CA PHE A 107 -19.49 5.15 2.05
C PHE A 107 -19.24 6.08 0.86
N ASN A 108 -19.87 7.24 0.86
CA ASN A 108 -19.66 8.26 -0.17
C ASN A 108 -18.41 9.11 0.14
N VAL A 109 -17.23 8.47 0.19
CA VAL A 109 -15.95 9.11 0.52
C VAL A 109 -14.84 8.58 -0.37
N GLY A 110 -13.83 9.41 -0.63
CA GLY A 110 -12.69 9.06 -1.49
C GLY A 110 -11.64 8.14 -0.85
N SER A 111 -11.86 7.66 0.37
CA SER A 111 -10.96 6.74 1.08
C SER A 111 -11.51 5.32 1.05
N SER A 112 -10.63 4.33 1.11
CA SER A 112 -11.01 2.92 1.14
C SER A 112 -10.91 2.33 2.54
N PHE A 113 -11.89 1.48 2.87
CA PHE A 113 -12.08 0.86 4.17
C PHE A 113 -12.33 -0.63 4.04
N THR A 114 -12.07 -1.32 5.14
CA THR A 114 -12.43 -2.74 5.32
C THR A 114 -13.22 -2.90 6.60
N ALA A 115 -14.21 -3.78 6.60
CA ALA A 115 -14.81 -4.31 7.81
C ALA A 115 -14.16 -5.67 8.12
N TRP A 116 -13.92 -5.94 9.38
CA TRP A 116 -13.29 -7.19 9.77
C TRP A 116 -13.72 -7.63 11.19
N ILE A 117 -13.64 -8.94 11.41
CA ILE A 117 -13.90 -9.58 12.70
C ILE A 117 -12.67 -10.39 13.09
N LEU A 118 -12.22 -10.18 14.31
CA LEU A 118 -11.12 -10.91 14.94
C LEU A 118 -11.60 -11.57 16.22
N GLN A 119 -11.15 -12.77 16.49
CA GLN A 119 -11.32 -13.47 17.77
C GLN A 119 -9.97 -13.60 18.48
N LYS A 120 -9.89 -13.22 19.75
CA LYS A 120 -8.65 -13.28 20.52
C LYS A 120 -8.28 -14.71 20.88
N ASN A 121 -7.00 -15.01 20.82
CA ASN A 121 -6.40 -16.29 21.28
C ASN A 121 -6.95 -17.56 20.63
N GLN A 122 -7.72 -17.48 19.55
CA GLN A 122 -8.02 -18.65 18.75
C GLN A 122 -6.83 -18.99 17.85
N ASN A 123 -6.64 -20.26 17.57
CA ASN A 123 -5.53 -20.72 16.74
C ASN A 123 -5.98 -21.08 15.31
N THR A 124 -7.07 -20.48 14.83
CA THR A 124 -7.52 -20.68 13.46
C THR A 124 -6.70 -19.79 12.51
N LYS A 125 -6.03 -20.43 11.57
CA LYS A 125 -5.27 -19.75 10.52
C LYS A 125 -6.15 -19.37 9.33
N LYS A 126 -7.37 -19.95 9.25
CA LYS A 126 -8.31 -19.75 8.15
C LYS A 126 -9.16 -18.50 8.39
N VAL A 127 -9.19 -17.62 7.40
CA VAL A 127 -10.01 -16.42 7.37
C VAL A 127 -10.88 -16.42 6.12
N SER A 128 -12.14 -15.97 6.26
CA SER A 128 -13.01 -15.68 5.11
C SER A 128 -12.80 -14.24 4.68
N ILE A 129 -12.26 -14.03 3.47
CA ILE A 129 -12.05 -12.70 2.88
C ILE A 129 -12.90 -12.62 1.62
N ASP A 130 -13.91 -11.73 1.61
CA ASP A 130 -14.89 -11.59 0.52
C ASP A 130 -15.48 -12.93 0.05
N GLY A 131 -15.70 -13.85 0.99
CA GLY A 131 -16.23 -15.18 0.74
C GLY A 131 -15.19 -16.27 0.39
N LEU A 132 -13.94 -15.91 0.12
CA LEU A 132 -12.85 -16.89 -0.06
C LEU A 132 -12.23 -17.27 1.29
N ILE A 133 -12.08 -18.58 1.52
CA ILE A 133 -11.39 -19.09 2.72
C ILE A 133 -9.93 -19.31 2.39
N VAL A 134 -9.06 -18.61 3.08
CA VAL A 134 -7.60 -18.65 2.88
C VAL A 134 -6.87 -18.81 4.21
N ASP A 135 -5.62 -19.31 4.15
CA ASP A 135 -4.72 -19.29 5.30
C ASP A 135 -4.00 -17.93 5.37
N LEU A 136 -4.34 -17.13 6.39
CA LEU A 136 -3.77 -15.80 6.59
C LEU A 136 -2.24 -15.80 6.71
N ASN A 137 -1.64 -16.89 7.21
CA ASN A 137 -0.18 -16.95 7.38
C ASN A 137 0.57 -17.05 6.06
N THR A 138 -0.06 -17.56 5.02
CA THR A 138 0.53 -17.63 3.68
C THR A 138 0.53 -16.29 2.96
N LEU A 139 -0.24 -15.31 3.47
CA LEU A 139 -0.42 -14.00 2.84
C LEU A 139 0.57 -12.98 3.41
N ASN A 140 1.38 -12.36 2.55
CA ASN A 140 2.24 -11.23 2.93
C ASN A 140 1.50 -9.89 2.87
N TYR A 141 0.38 -9.85 2.17
CA TYR A 141 -0.52 -8.71 1.99
C TYR A 141 -1.86 -9.20 1.43
N LEU A 142 -2.86 -8.34 1.44
CA LEU A 142 -4.16 -8.58 0.81
C LEU A 142 -4.38 -7.52 -0.29
N PRO A 143 -4.52 -7.91 -1.57
CA PRO A 143 -4.89 -6.94 -2.60
C PRO A 143 -6.34 -6.46 -2.44
N ARG A 144 -6.66 -5.30 -2.99
CA ARG A 144 -8.04 -4.75 -2.98
C ARG A 144 -8.94 -5.60 -3.86
N ASN A 145 -10.24 -5.69 -3.53
CA ASN A 145 -11.22 -6.59 -4.16
C ASN A 145 -10.71 -8.04 -4.15
N PHE A 146 -10.40 -8.50 -2.96
CA PHE A 146 -9.60 -9.70 -2.70
C PHE A 146 -10.06 -10.93 -3.49
N SER A 147 -11.35 -11.21 -3.51
CA SER A 147 -11.89 -12.41 -4.17
C SER A 147 -11.56 -12.48 -5.67
N ASN A 148 -11.53 -11.34 -6.35
CA ASN A 148 -11.25 -11.27 -7.78
C ASN A 148 -9.76 -11.07 -8.09
N THR A 149 -9.01 -10.44 -7.20
CA THR A 149 -7.64 -10.01 -7.47
C THR A 149 -6.59 -10.97 -6.91
N TYR A 150 -6.87 -11.59 -5.77
CA TYR A 150 -5.91 -12.48 -5.10
C TYR A 150 -5.46 -13.66 -5.98
N PRO A 151 -6.33 -14.39 -6.70
CA PRO A 151 -5.89 -15.47 -7.58
C PRO A 151 -4.88 -15.00 -8.63
N ILE A 152 -5.10 -13.82 -9.22
CA ILE A 152 -4.20 -13.21 -10.22
C ILE A 152 -2.87 -12.83 -9.57
N HIS A 153 -2.92 -12.11 -8.44
CA HIS A 153 -1.72 -11.76 -7.67
C HIS A 153 -0.91 -13.00 -7.28
N HIS A 154 -1.58 -14.06 -6.83
CA HIS A 154 -0.92 -15.29 -6.42
C HIS A 154 -0.15 -15.93 -7.57
N LYS A 155 -0.76 -16.05 -8.76
CA LYS A 155 -0.11 -16.62 -9.95
C LYS A 155 1.11 -15.79 -10.40
N VAL A 156 1.03 -14.47 -10.36
CA VAL A 156 2.10 -13.58 -10.84
C VAL A 156 3.19 -13.41 -9.79
N ILE A 157 2.82 -13.01 -8.58
CA ILE A 157 3.79 -12.66 -7.52
C ILE A 157 4.51 -13.88 -6.95
N ASN A 158 3.83 -15.02 -6.85
CA ASN A 158 4.42 -16.26 -6.31
C ASN A 158 5.01 -17.17 -7.41
N SER A 159 5.13 -16.69 -8.63
CA SER A 159 5.86 -17.42 -9.68
C SER A 159 7.33 -17.62 -9.30
N ASP A 160 7.95 -18.69 -9.81
CA ASP A 160 9.35 -19.05 -9.55
C ASP A 160 10.38 -18.11 -10.21
N ASN A 161 9.89 -17.12 -10.94
CA ASN A 161 10.75 -16.12 -11.58
C ASN A 161 11.53 -15.29 -10.55
N PRO A 162 12.78 -14.89 -10.87
CA PRO A 162 13.54 -13.94 -10.05
C PRO A 162 12.76 -12.62 -9.93
N LYS A 163 12.99 -11.90 -8.83
CA LYS A 163 12.36 -10.59 -8.65
C LYS A 163 13.16 -9.50 -9.35
N LEU A 164 12.47 -8.42 -9.68
CA LEU A 164 13.09 -7.27 -10.34
C LEU A 164 14.15 -6.60 -9.44
N PRO A 165 15.35 -6.28 -9.97
CA PRO A 165 16.42 -5.59 -9.23
C PRO A 165 16.14 -4.09 -9.11
N ILE A 166 15.16 -3.72 -8.29
CA ILE A 166 14.67 -2.35 -8.15
C ILE A 166 15.48 -1.57 -7.14
N ASN A 167 15.93 -0.39 -7.54
CA ASN A 167 16.65 0.57 -6.74
C ASN A 167 15.78 1.75 -6.32
N ASN A 168 16.19 2.42 -5.25
CA ASN A 168 15.63 3.68 -4.78
C ASN A 168 16.80 4.53 -4.27
N ASP A 169 16.89 5.78 -4.71
CA ASP A 169 17.91 6.72 -4.26
C ASP A 169 17.26 7.81 -3.41
N THR A 170 17.71 7.93 -2.17
CA THR A 170 17.24 8.93 -1.21
C THR A 170 18.20 10.12 -1.04
N SER A 171 19.30 10.15 -1.81
CA SER A 171 20.30 11.23 -1.72
C SER A 171 19.70 12.59 -2.09
N CYS A 172 18.81 12.61 -3.08
CA CYS A 172 18.08 13.79 -3.56
C CYS A 172 16.66 13.85 -2.95
N HIS A 173 16.57 14.01 -1.63
CA HIS A 173 15.29 14.05 -0.94
C HIS A 173 14.53 15.35 -1.18
N SER A 174 13.22 15.27 -1.45
CA SER A 174 12.37 16.41 -1.80
C SER A 174 11.96 17.29 -0.61
N ASP A 175 12.28 16.89 0.63
CA ASP A 175 12.05 17.76 1.80
C ASP A 175 12.83 19.08 1.64
N TYR A 176 12.09 20.18 1.52
CA TYR A 176 12.64 21.54 1.34
C TYR A 176 13.61 21.93 2.47
N LYS A 177 13.44 21.41 3.69
CA LYS A 177 14.32 21.67 4.82
C LYS A 177 15.75 21.17 4.61
N GLN A 178 15.92 20.17 3.72
CA GLN A 178 17.24 19.65 3.38
C GLN A 178 17.98 20.52 2.34
N GLY A 179 17.29 21.42 1.66
CA GLY A 179 17.87 22.33 0.66
C GLY A 179 18.65 21.62 -0.44
N LYS A 180 18.20 20.42 -0.86
CA LYS A 180 18.91 19.58 -1.86
C LYS A 180 18.38 19.78 -3.27
N LEU A 181 17.15 20.25 -3.41
CA LEU A 181 16.43 20.38 -4.68
C LEU A 181 15.94 21.80 -4.90
N SER A 182 15.83 22.18 -6.16
CA SER A 182 15.21 23.41 -6.67
C SER A 182 14.24 23.06 -7.81
N ASP A 183 13.24 23.90 -8.00
CA ASP A 183 12.35 23.81 -9.16
C ASP A 183 12.99 24.40 -10.42
N ASN A 184 14.04 25.22 -10.27
CA ASN A 184 14.75 25.86 -11.36
C ASN A 184 16.21 25.42 -11.42
N GLU A 185 16.70 25.22 -12.65
CA GLU A 185 18.10 24.99 -12.94
C GLU A 185 18.94 26.25 -12.70
N ASN A 186 20.11 26.09 -12.10
CA ASN A 186 21.11 27.15 -11.93
C ASN A 186 22.50 26.52 -11.69
N GLU A 187 23.53 27.33 -11.44
CA GLU A 187 24.90 26.88 -11.26
C GLU A 187 25.09 25.87 -10.09
N ILE A 188 24.22 25.94 -9.05
CA ILE A 188 24.27 25.06 -7.88
C ILE A 188 23.39 23.83 -8.13
N PHE A 189 22.17 24.03 -8.62
CA PHE A 189 21.16 23.00 -8.87
C PHE A 189 21.14 22.65 -10.35
N LYS A 190 22.05 21.81 -10.79
CA LYS A 190 22.30 21.51 -12.22
C LYS A 190 21.95 20.10 -12.66
N TYR A 191 21.71 19.18 -11.72
CA TYR A 191 21.40 17.80 -12.06
C TYR A 191 19.89 17.60 -12.16
N LYS A 192 19.38 17.34 -13.37
CA LYS A 192 17.97 16.99 -13.59
C LYS A 192 17.59 15.79 -12.74
N THR A 193 16.47 15.88 -12.04
CA THR A 193 16.03 14.86 -11.10
C THR A 193 14.55 14.60 -11.27
N TRP A 194 14.19 13.38 -11.63
CA TRP A 194 12.80 12.98 -11.78
C TRP A 194 12.13 12.90 -10.42
N HIS A 195 10.97 13.54 -10.28
CA HIS A 195 10.24 13.59 -9.02
C HIS A 195 8.86 12.94 -9.12
N THR A 196 8.01 13.45 -10.03
CA THR A 196 6.69 12.87 -10.30
C THR A 196 6.45 12.85 -11.81
N ASN A 197 5.34 12.25 -12.25
CA ASN A 197 4.98 12.21 -13.67
C ASN A 197 4.76 13.61 -14.29
N SER A 198 4.64 14.65 -13.47
CA SER A 198 4.41 16.04 -13.89
C SER A 198 5.49 17.01 -13.40
N GLN A 199 6.49 16.55 -12.65
CA GLN A 199 7.48 17.44 -12.04
C GLN A 199 8.88 16.89 -12.17
N ILE A 200 9.74 17.71 -12.80
CA ILE A 200 11.19 17.55 -12.80
C ILE A 200 11.74 18.60 -11.82
N LYS A 201 12.72 18.22 -11.04
CA LYS A 201 13.48 19.11 -10.14
C LYS A 201 14.95 19.11 -10.53
N PHE A 202 15.72 19.99 -9.94
CA PHE A 202 17.16 20.09 -10.12
C PHE A 202 17.87 19.88 -8.79
N SER A 203 18.83 18.97 -8.75
CA SER A 203 19.61 18.67 -7.56
C SER A 203 20.99 19.32 -7.60
N LYS A 204 21.49 19.71 -6.43
CA LYS A 204 22.91 20.09 -6.27
C LYS A 204 23.84 18.87 -6.16
N ILE A 205 23.27 17.67 -5.96
CA ILE A 205 24.01 16.41 -5.78
C ILE A 205 23.76 15.56 -7.01
N LYS A 206 24.83 15.07 -7.64
CA LYS A 206 24.75 14.04 -8.66
C LYS A 206 24.43 12.69 -7.99
N SER A 207 23.29 12.10 -8.28
CA SER A 207 22.92 10.80 -7.75
C SER A 207 23.84 9.69 -8.27
N LYS A 208 23.99 8.61 -7.49
CA LYS A 208 24.92 7.49 -7.75
C LYS A 208 24.82 6.90 -9.16
N ASP A 209 23.60 6.74 -9.64
CA ASP A 209 23.31 6.10 -10.93
C ASP A 209 22.81 7.11 -11.98
N PHE A 210 23.21 8.40 -11.87
CA PHE A 210 22.75 9.46 -12.74
C PHE A 210 23.06 9.14 -14.22
N ASP A 211 24.29 8.77 -14.56
CA ASP A 211 24.73 8.54 -15.95
C ASP A 211 24.40 7.13 -16.49
N LYS A 212 23.69 6.32 -15.73
CA LYS A 212 23.38 4.95 -16.15
C LYS A 212 22.06 4.88 -16.91
N HIS A 213 22.02 4.02 -17.90
CA HIS A 213 20.77 3.62 -18.55
C HIS A 213 19.83 2.97 -17.53
N LYS A 214 18.61 3.43 -17.44
CA LYS A 214 17.64 2.91 -16.46
C LYS A 214 16.19 3.11 -16.90
N ILE A 215 15.31 2.34 -16.31
CA ILE A 215 13.88 2.54 -16.37
C ILE A 215 13.47 3.23 -15.06
N ILE A 216 12.78 4.37 -15.14
CA ILE A 216 12.35 5.16 -13.98
C ILE A 216 10.83 5.15 -13.90
N TRP A 217 10.30 5.11 -12.69
CA TRP A 217 8.89 5.41 -12.40
C TRP A 217 8.77 6.10 -11.05
N THR A 218 7.66 6.82 -10.87
CA THR A 218 7.31 7.43 -9.59
C THR A 218 6.31 6.57 -8.83
N LEU A 219 6.35 6.62 -7.50
CA LEU A 219 5.33 6.04 -6.63
C LEU A 219 4.11 6.95 -6.48
N SER A 220 4.18 8.21 -6.93
CA SER A 220 3.09 9.17 -6.90
C SER A 220 2.25 9.10 -8.18
N GLY A 221 0.93 8.93 -8.05
CA GLY A 221 0.02 8.89 -9.20
C GLY A 221 -0.06 7.53 -9.88
N TYR A 222 0.07 7.53 -11.21
CA TYR A 222 -0.03 6.31 -12.05
C TYR A 222 1.33 5.66 -12.25
N PHE A 223 1.35 4.33 -12.37
CA PHE A 223 2.52 3.57 -12.76
C PHE A 223 2.80 3.80 -14.26
N ARG A 224 3.82 4.61 -14.56
CA ARG A 224 4.23 4.98 -15.90
C ARG A 224 5.75 4.89 -16.02
N PRO A 225 6.30 3.69 -16.11
CA PRO A 225 7.74 3.49 -16.29
C PRO A 225 8.17 3.95 -17.67
N PHE A 226 9.36 4.58 -17.72
CA PHE A 226 9.96 5.06 -18.96
C PHE A 226 11.49 4.85 -18.94
N TYR A 227 12.07 4.78 -20.13
CA TYR A 227 13.52 4.67 -20.28
C TYR A 227 14.21 6.04 -20.15
N ASP A 228 15.31 6.04 -19.40
CA ASP A 228 16.24 7.16 -19.28
C ASP A 228 17.67 6.73 -19.70
N PRO A 229 18.27 7.40 -20.71
CA PRO A 229 19.64 7.08 -21.18
C PRO A 229 20.75 7.59 -20.24
N GLY A 230 20.42 8.02 -19.03
CA GLY A 230 21.41 8.56 -18.07
C GLY A 230 21.33 10.08 -17.92
N THR A 231 20.15 10.66 -18.08
CA THR A 231 19.94 12.11 -18.01
C THR A 231 19.28 12.57 -16.71
N PHE A 232 18.72 11.65 -15.93
CA PHE A 232 18.00 11.97 -14.69
C PHE A 232 18.62 11.29 -13.46
N GLY A 233 18.69 12.03 -12.36
CA GLY A 233 18.63 11.50 -11.03
C GLY A 233 17.20 11.17 -10.62
N THR A 234 16.99 10.64 -9.41
CA THR A 234 15.66 10.35 -8.86
C THR A 234 15.53 10.88 -7.44
N THR A 235 14.30 11.25 -7.05
CA THR A 235 14.00 11.56 -5.66
C THR A 235 13.56 10.29 -4.92
N GLU A 236 13.35 10.40 -3.61
CA GLU A 236 12.87 9.32 -2.73
C GLU A 236 11.50 8.74 -3.11
N VAL A 237 10.68 9.50 -3.84
CA VAL A 237 9.35 9.05 -4.33
C VAL A 237 9.44 8.31 -5.66
N CYS A 238 10.65 8.09 -6.19
CA CYS A 238 10.88 7.35 -7.40
C CYS A 238 11.60 6.04 -7.11
N GLN A 239 11.38 5.07 -7.99
CA GLN A 239 12.16 3.85 -8.08
C GLN A 239 12.68 3.70 -9.51
N TYR A 240 13.74 2.94 -9.67
CA TYR A 240 14.33 2.68 -10.96
C TYR A 240 14.98 1.32 -11.03
N MET A 241 15.19 0.85 -12.25
CA MET A 241 15.96 -0.35 -12.55
C MET A 241 17.03 -0.02 -13.58
N ILE A 242 18.28 -0.43 -13.33
CA ILE A 242 19.37 -0.26 -14.27
C ILE A 242 19.21 -1.27 -15.41
N VAL A 243 19.43 -0.81 -16.64
CA VAL A 243 19.38 -1.60 -17.86
C VAL A 243 20.66 -1.40 -18.66
N GLU A 244 20.98 -2.31 -19.58
CA GLU A 244 22.20 -2.24 -20.36
C GLU A 244 22.14 -1.15 -21.45
N ASN A 245 20.99 -1.05 -22.13
CA ASN A 245 20.79 -0.15 -23.25
C ASN A 245 19.28 0.03 -23.55
N GLN A 246 18.95 0.79 -24.59
CA GLN A 246 17.56 1.02 -25.04
C GLN A 246 16.84 -0.29 -25.36
N LYS A 247 17.46 -1.20 -26.10
CA LYS A 247 16.84 -2.48 -26.50
C LYS A 247 16.43 -3.32 -25.29
N HIS A 248 17.30 -3.41 -24.28
CA HIS A 248 16.99 -4.11 -23.02
C HIS A 248 15.86 -3.39 -22.27
N ALA A 249 15.87 -2.05 -22.27
CA ALA A 249 14.77 -1.28 -21.68
C ALA A 249 13.43 -1.54 -22.37
N ASP A 250 13.41 -1.58 -23.71
CA ASP A 250 12.17 -1.81 -24.49
C ASP A 250 11.58 -3.18 -24.17
N GLN A 251 12.40 -4.21 -24.02
CA GLN A 251 11.97 -5.55 -23.64
C GLN A 251 11.29 -5.55 -22.26
N ILE A 252 11.88 -4.89 -21.27
CA ILE A 252 11.32 -4.79 -19.93
C ILE A 252 10.05 -3.91 -19.92
N LEU A 253 10.08 -2.78 -20.61
CA LEU A 253 8.92 -1.89 -20.73
C LEU A 253 7.73 -2.55 -21.40
N SER A 254 7.96 -3.55 -22.28
CA SER A 254 6.87 -4.28 -22.92
C SER A 254 5.96 -5.01 -21.92
N TYR A 255 6.52 -5.57 -20.82
CA TYR A 255 5.70 -6.17 -19.78
C TYR A 255 5.39 -5.22 -18.62
N PHE A 256 6.24 -4.23 -18.34
CA PHE A 256 5.96 -3.20 -17.32
C PHE A 256 4.74 -2.34 -17.67
N ASN A 257 4.55 -2.03 -18.95
CA ASN A 257 3.41 -1.26 -19.45
C ASN A 257 2.20 -2.14 -19.81
N SER A 258 2.29 -3.47 -19.59
CA SER A 258 1.17 -4.37 -19.81
C SER A 258 -0.01 -4.10 -18.89
N LYS A 259 -1.20 -4.48 -19.32
CA LYS A 259 -2.39 -4.42 -18.47
C LYS A 259 -2.22 -5.27 -17.21
N LEU A 260 -1.60 -6.45 -17.34
CA LEU A 260 -1.39 -7.35 -16.19
C LEU A 260 -0.56 -6.69 -15.09
N TYR A 261 0.62 -6.11 -15.42
CA TYR A 261 1.48 -5.49 -14.41
C TYR A 261 0.84 -4.22 -13.83
N ASN A 262 0.19 -3.41 -14.66
CA ASN A 262 -0.58 -2.26 -14.21
C ASN A 262 -1.72 -2.66 -13.27
N PHE A 263 -2.41 -3.77 -13.56
CA PHE A 263 -3.45 -4.33 -12.71
C PHE A 263 -2.89 -4.71 -11.32
N ILE A 264 -1.79 -5.47 -11.26
CA ILE A 264 -1.14 -5.87 -10.01
C ILE A 264 -0.73 -4.65 -9.17
N VAL A 265 -0.08 -3.68 -9.81
CA VAL A 265 0.40 -2.46 -9.13
C VAL A 265 -0.77 -1.61 -8.60
N THR A 266 -1.86 -1.52 -9.37
CA THR A 266 -3.03 -0.70 -9.02
C THR A 266 -3.85 -1.35 -7.91
N THR A 267 -4.10 -2.64 -7.98
CA THR A 267 -4.87 -3.38 -6.97
C THR A 267 -4.06 -3.63 -5.69
N GLY A 268 -2.73 -3.54 -5.77
CA GLY A 268 -1.80 -3.52 -4.65
C GLY A 268 -1.54 -2.12 -4.06
N LYS A 269 -2.47 -1.17 -4.22
CA LYS A 269 -2.36 0.21 -3.73
C LYS A 269 -3.40 0.50 -2.66
N TRP A 270 -2.97 0.75 -1.42
CA TRP A 270 -3.83 1.03 -0.25
C TRP A 270 -3.75 2.47 0.25
N SER A 271 -3.12 3.37 -0.51
CA SER A 271 -2.98 4.80 -0.19
C SER A 271 -2.92 5.64 -1.46
N GLY A 272 -2.68 6.94 -1.33
CA GLY A 272 -2.43 7.83 -2.47
C GLY A 272 -1.20 7.49 -3.31
N PHE A 273 -0.24 6.73 -2.73
CA PHE A 273 0.98 6.29 -3.39
C PHE A 273 0.92 4.84 -3.82
N LEU A 274 1.60 4.49 -4.91
CA LEU A 274 1.85 3.11 -5.31
C LEU A 274 2.70 2.42 -4.24
N ASN A 275 2.50 1.13 -4.04
CA ASN A 275 3.26 0.39 -3.07
C ASN A 275 4.55 -0.17 -3.69
N GLY A 276 5.68 0.45 -3.37
CA GLY A 276 6.99 0.04 -3.91
C GLY A 276 7.39 -1.40 -3.54
N LYS A 277 6.81 -2.00 -2.49
CA LYS A 277 7.06 -3.40 -2.13
C LYS A 277 6.32 -4.36 -3.07
N ILE A 278 5.13 -3.99 -3.54
CA ILE A 278 4.40 -4.76 -4.56
C ILE A 278 5.19 -4.72 -5.87
N ILE A 279 5.69 -3.55 -6.28
CA ILE A 279 6.48 -3.43 -7.50
C ILE A 279 7.77 -4.28 -7.38
N LYS A 280 8.44 -4.26 -6.24
CA LYS A 280 9.62 -5.12 -5.96
C LYS A 280 9.31 -6.63 -5.95
N ALA A 281 8.07 -7.00 -5.71
CA ALA A 281 7.64 -8.40 -5.73
C ALA A 281 7.28 -8.89 -7.14
N LEU A 282 7.16 -8.00 -8.13
CA LEU A 282 6.91 -8.38 -9.51
C LEU A 282 8.04 -9.26 -10.06
N PRO A 283 7.72 -10.29 -10.84
CA PRO A 283 8.73 -11.15 -11.45
C PRO A 283 9.51 -10.43 -12.55
N LYS A 284 10.81 -10.70 -12.65
CA LYS A 284 11.60 -10.42 -13.84
C LYS A 284 11.34 -11.53 -14.85
N LEU A 285 10.92 -11.15 -16.04
CA LEU A 285 10.69 -12.07 -17.15
C LEU A 285 11.94 -12.14 -18.06
N GLU A 286 11.92 -13.08 -19.01
CA GLU A 286 12.93 -13.18 -20.05
C GLU A 286 13.03 -11.90 -20.88
N ASP A 287 14.25 -11.57 -21.31
CA ASP A 287 14.57 -10.38 -22.08
C ASP A 287 14.11 -10.53 -23.55
N LYS A 288 12.80 -10.47 -23.77
CA LYS A 288 12.11 -10.48 -25.06
C LYS A 288 10.94 -9.52 -25.06
N MET A 289 10.35 -9.25 -26.22
CA MET A 289 9.11 -8.48 -26.29
C MET A 289 7.93 -9.32 -25.82
N TRP A 290 7.13 -8.76 -24.93
CA TRP A 290 5.92 -9.36 -24.39
C TRP A 290 4.68 -8.62 -24.84
N THR A 291 3.59 -9.34 -25.02
CA THR A 291 2.24 -8.80 -25.22
C THR A 291 1.35 -9.21 -24.04
N ASP A 292 0.21 -8.54 -23.85
CA ASP A 292 -0.75 -8.94 -22.83
C ASP A 292 -1.18 -10.39 -22.99
N VAL A 293 -1.44 -10.84 -24.23
CA VAL A 293 -1.83 -12.23 -24.53
C VAL A 293 -0.76 -13.21 -24.07
N ASN A 294 0.51 -12.97 -24.44
CA ASN A 294 1.61 -13.86 -24.02
C ASN A 294 1.81 -13.88 -22.51
N LEU A 295 1.55 -12.78 -21.82
CA LEU A 295 1.62 -12.71 -20.36
C LEU A 295 0.50 -13.49 -19.70
N TYR A 296 -0.72 -13.39 -20.22
CA TYR A 296 -1.87 -14.15 -19.71
C TYR A 296 -1.65 -15.67 -19.85
N GLU A 297 -1.15 -16.11 -20.99
CA GLU A 297 -0.79 -17.51 -21.23
C GLU A 297 0.35 -17.97 -20.30
N TYR A 298 1.40 -17.16 -20.17
CA TYR A 298 2.58 -17.47 -19.35
C TYR A 298 2.23 -17.68 -17.87
N PHE A 299 1.32 -16.87 -17.34
CA PHE A 299 0.86 -16.98 -15.94
C PHE A 299 -0.38 -17.88 -15.78
N ASN A 300 -0.79 -18.60 -16.82
CA ASN A 300 -1.96 -19.49 -16.81
C ASN A 300 -3.22 -18.80 -16.25
N LEU A 301 -3.51 -17.59 -16.74
CA LEU A 301 -4.71 -16.87 -16.33
C LEU A 301 -5.95 -17.48 -16.98
N THR A 302 -7.05 -17.59 -16.23
CA THR A 302 -8.33 -18.07 -16.77
C THR A 302 -9.02 -17.00 -17.61
N PRO A 303 -9.98 -17.37 -18.49
CA PRO A 303 -10.77 -16.39 -19.24
C PRO A 303 -11.46 -15.35 -18.35
N GLU A 304 -11.94 -15.76 -17.16
CA GLU A 304 -12.59 -14.89 -16.21
C GLU A 304 -11.60 -13.87 -15.61
N GLU A 305 -10.39 -14.31 -15.23
CA GLU A 305 -9.32 -13.46 -14.73
C GLU A 305 -8.88 -12.44 -15.78
N ILE A 306 -8.71 -12.88 -17.03
CA ILE A 306 -8.38 -12.01 -18.17
C ILE A 306 -9.48 -10.96 -18.38
N LYS A 307 -10.74 -11.38 -18.42
CA LYS A 307 -11.88 -10.47 -18.56
C LYS A 307 -11.92 -9.45 -17.41
N TYR A 308 -11.60 -9.89 -16.20
CA TYR A 308 -11.57 -8.99 -15.04
C TYR A 308 -10.44 -7.94 -15.16
N ILE A 309 -9.23 -8.33 -15.58
CA ILE A 309 -8.12 -7.41 -15.85
C ILE A 309 -8.52 -6.40 -16.93
N GLU A 310 -9.00 -6.88 -18.08
CA GLU A 310 -9.39 -6.04 -19.23
C GLU A 310 -10.48 -5.02 -18.89
N SER A 311 -11.37 -5.35 -17.94
CA SER A 311 -12.45 -4.47 -17.51
C SER A 311 -12.00 -3.41 -16.49
N ASN A 312 -10.88 -3.63 -15.78
CA ASN A 312 -10.44 -2.78 -14.67
C ASN A 312 -9.16 -1.97 -14.95
N VAL A 313 -8.48 -2.24 -16.07
CA VAL A 313 -7.32 -1.46 -16.52
C VAL A 313 -7.68 -0.70 -17.79
N LYS A 314 -7.50 0.62 -17.74
CA LYS A 314 -7.74 1.51 -18.89
C LYS A 314 -6.49 1.66 -19.74
#